data_b1bf64baee5c866fafc2071fc833caa2
#
_entry.id   b1bf64baee5c866fafc2071fc833caa2
#
_cell.length_a   1.000
_cell.length_b   1.000
_cell.length_c   1.000
_cell.angle_alpha   90.00
_cell.angle_beta   90.00
_cell.angle_gamma   90.00
#
_symmetry.space_group_name_H-M   'P 1'
#
loop_
_entity.id
_entity.type
_entity.pdbx_description
1 polymer ?
#
loop_
_entity_poly.entity_id
_entity_poly.type
_entity_poly.pdbx_seq_one_letter_code
_entity_poly.pdbx_strand_id
1 'polypeptide(L)'
;MDRRLGFHYFQDINHYQSRDLALWLPELKALNAGWMVLKSPATMAIPEEFIASLVSQGINPIIDFDLQVNTQVRPEELRVILAAYAKWGVKYVVFFRSPNTKAAWVDGTWSNGDLVERFLDRYVPFMRMAEQNGLVSVFPPLQPGGDYWDLSFLKKLFQLVQQRRSLDFGSNLHMAVSAQTFSRPLSWGAGGPLQWKMPRPYTKNEIGEEDHIGINTWEWYHHLVKSTLNITPKLFLFWFGASSIYQNTLDPSLTFDSLYEQFNSARDNRAADSILGCLFWVLASPSGDPRENTSWFDDQGKPKQPSIAAYKEKLEHTRKQEVEYPVAGKVAEWMYPIDHYLLLPSYEWGVPENTLDRVRPILRDSRPTIGFSLIEALNARKVTVWNENAAFSEKDIDMLRQ
;
A
#
# COMPACT_ATOMS: atom_id res chain seq x y z
N MET A 1 -16.06 -2.24 -0.14
CA MET A 1 -15.31 -2.57 1.11
C MET A 1 -13.87 -2.13 1.01
N ASP A 2 -13.29 -1.64 2.12
CA ASP A 2 -11.86 -1.31 2.22
C ASP A 2 -10.98 -2.57 2.08
N ARG A 3 -9.91 -2.49 1.32
CA ARG A 3 -8.96 -3.57 1.06
C ARG A 3 -7.54 -3.25 1.52
N ARG A 4 -7.38 -2.34 2.48
CA ARG A 4 -6.07 -2.00 3.05
C ARG A 4 -5.51 -3.07 4.00
N LEU A 5 -6.34 -4.00 4.46
CA LEU A 5 -5.88 -5.14 5.28
C LEU A 5 -4.89 -6.00 4.49
N GLY A 6 -3.78 -6.32 5.11
CA GLY A 6 -2.77 -7.23 4.58
C GLY A 6 -1.97 -7.92 5.67
N PHE A 7 -1.11 -8.81 5.25
CA PHE A 7 -0.31 -9.63 6.17
C PHE A 7 1.10 -9.84 5.64
N HIS A 8 2.05 -9.94 6.54
CA HIS A 8 3.25 -10.72 6.27
C HIS A 8 2.87 -12.19 6.22
N TYR A 9 3.27 -12.88 5.17
CA TYR A 9 3.13 -14.33 5.05
C TYR A 9 4.11 -15.03 6.00
N PHE A 10 4.37 -16.30 5.80
CA PHE A 10 5.42 -16.98 6.55
C PHE A 10 6.77 -16.28 6.38
N GLN A 11 7.59 -16.28 7.45
CA GLN A 11 8.88 -15.61 7.44
C GLN A 11 10.02 -16.51 6.92
N ASP A 12 9.67 -17.47 6.08
CA ASP A 12 10.55 -18.39 5.38
C ASP A 12 10.18 -18.44 3.89
N ILE A 13 10.82 -19.31 3.14
CA ILE A 13 10.63 -19.48 1.69
C ILE A 13 10.04 -20.86 1.34
N ASN A 14 9.50 -21.60 2.30
CA ASN A 14 9.08 -23.00 2.12
C ASN A 14 7.57 -23.15 1.87
N HIS A 15 6.77 -22.10 2.13
CA HIS A 15 5.31 -22.14 2.10
C HIS A 15 4.72 -21.57 0.79
N TYR A 16 5.29 -21.91 -0.37
CA TYR A 16 4.84 -21.43 -1.67
C TYR A 16 4.34 -22.54 -2.61
N GLN A 17 3.79 -23.62 -2.02
CA GLN A 17 3.25 -24.73 -2.78
C GLN A 17 1.73 -24.57 -3.03
N SER A 18 1.19 -25.33 -3.99
CA SER A 18 -0.26 -25.31 -4.30
C SER A 18 -1.12 -25.68 -3.09
N ARG A 19 -0.65 -26.54 -2.18
CA ARG A 19 -1.35 -26.86 -0.92
C ARG A 19 -1.46 -25.64 0.01
N ASP A 20 -0.44 -24.78 0.03
CA ASP A 20 -0.44 -23.57 0.84
C ASP A 20 -1.45 -22.55 0.28
N LEU A 21 -1.55 -22.44 -1.05
CA LEU A 21 -2.61 -21.66 -1.69
C LEU A 21 -4.00 -22.17 -1.35
N ALA A 22 -4.21 -23.49 -1.40
CA ALA A 22 -5.50 -24.10 -1.09
C ALA A 22 -5.95 -23.80 0.34
N LEU A 23 -4.99 -23.70 1.28
CA LEU A 23 -5.26 -23.36 2.67
C LEU A 23 -5.50 -21.84 2.86
N TRP A 24 -4.60 -21.01 2.35
CA TRP A 24 -4.57 -19.60 2.72
C TRP A 24 -5.43 -18.67 1.86
N LEU A 25 -5.67 -19.01 0.60
CA LEU A 25 -6.43 -18.15 -0.29
C LEU A 25 -7.90 -17.97 0.15
N PRO A 26 -8.62 -19.02 0.61
CA PRO A 26 -9.95 -18.86 1.18
C PRO A 26 -9.96 -17.96 2.44
N GLU A 27 -8.95 -18.12 3.32
CA GLU A 27 -8.83 -17.33 4.54
C GLU A 27 -8.61 -15.84 4.25
N LEU A 28 -7.70 -15.53 3.34
CA LEU A 28 -7.43 -14.15 2.91
C LEU A 28 -8.66 -13.50 2.26
N LYS A 29 -9.41 -14.26 1.48
CA LYS A 29 -10.68 -13.79 0.89
C LYS A 29 -11.73 -13.54 1.98
N ALA A 30 -11.87 -14.44 2.95
CA ALA A 30 -12.79 -14.26 4.05
C ALA A 30 -12.49 -12.99 4.87
N LEU A 31 -11.21 -12.69 5.06
CA LEU A 31 -10.72 -11.47 5.73
C LEU A 31 -10.77 -10.21 4.86
N ASN A 32 -11.16 -10.30 3.58
CA ASN A 32 -11.09 -9.20 2.62
C ASN A 32 -9.67 -8.61 2.47
N ALA A 33 -8.64 -9.44 2.61
CA ALA A 33 -7.27 -8.99 2.47
C ALA A 33 -6.99 -8.45 1.07
N GLY A 34 -6.31 -7.32 0.98
CA GLY A 34 -5.90 -6.71 -0.27
C GLY A 34 -4.39 -6.79 -0.52
N TRP A 35 -3.61 -7.20 0.49
CA TRP A 35 -2.15 -7.17 0.43
C TRP A 35 -1.53 -8.39 1.10
N MET A 36 -0.37 -8.81 0.58
CA MET A 36 0.45 -9.85 1.19
C MET A 36 1.93 -9.58 0.96
N VAL A 37 2.72 -9.53 2.03
CA VAL A 37 4.18 -9.44 1.96
C VAL A 37 4.75 -10.85 1.88
N LEU A 38 5.55 -11.10 0.86
CA LEU A 38 6.14 -12.41 0.56
C LEU A 38 7.66 -12.32 0.59
N LYS A 39 8.30 -13.16 1.37
CA LYS A 39 9.76 -13.27 1.38
C LYS A 39 10.25 -13.96 0.10
N SER A 40 11.23 -13.34 -0.55
CA SER A 40 11.88 -13.87 -1.74
C SER A 40 13.38 -13.94 -1.56
N PRO A 41 14.02 -15.08 -1.81
CA PRO A 41 15.48 -15.11 -1.90
C PRO A 41 15.95 -14.35 -3.14
N ALA A 42 17.17 -13.84 -3.11
CA ALA A 42 17.76 -13.14 -4.25
C ALA A 42 18.13 -14.08 -5.42
N THR A 43 18.11 -15.39 -5.19
CA THR A 43 18.58 -16.41 -6.14
C THR A 43 17.47 -17.10 -6.92
N MET A 44 16.22 -16.99 -6.47
CA MET A 44 15.09 -17.71 -7.04
C MET A 44 13.78 -16.94 -6.82
N ALA A 45 12.94 -16.89 -7.85
CA ALA A 45 11.60 -16.32 -7.72
C ALA A 45 10.64 -17.26 -6.98
N ILE A 46 9.67 -16.72 -6.30
CA ILE A 46 8.49 -17.44 -5.82
C ILE A 46 7.77 -18.04 -7.03
N PRO A 47 7.18 -19.26 -6.95
CA PRO A 47 6.49 -19.87 -8.07
C PRO A 47 5.43 -18.95 -8.70
N GLU A 48 5.38 -18.92 -10.04
CA GLU A 48 4.41 -18.11 -10.81
C GLU A 48 2.96 -18.40 -10.39
N GLU A 49 2.61 -19.68 -10.23
CA GLU A 49 1.27 -20.10 -9.82
C GLU A 49 0.83 -19.42 -8.52
N PHE A 50 1.74 -19.33 -7.54
CA PHE A 50 1.45 -18.69 -6.25
C PHE A 50 1.16 -17.21 -6.40
N ILE A 51 2.03 -16.48 -7.12
CA ILE A 51 1.87 -15.04 -7.36
C ILE A 51 0.61 -14.76 -8.19
N ALA A 52 0.43 -15.46 -9.32
CA ALA A 52 -0.70 -15.26 -10.22
C ALA A 52 -2.04 -15.55 -9.53
N SER A 53 -2.09 -16.56 -8.66
CA SER A 53 -3.28 -16.89 -7.88
C SER A 53 -3.67 -15.75 -6.92
N LEU A 54 -2.73 -15.13 -6.22
CA LEU A 54 -3.01 -13.97 -5.37
C LEU A 54 -3.51 -12.80 -6.20
N VAL A 55 -2.80 -12.45 -7.27
CA VAL A 55 -3.13 -11.32 -8.14
C VAL A 55 -4.51 -11.49 -8.77
N SER A 56 -4.87 -12.68 -9.22
CA SER A 56 -6.18 -12.98 -9.81
C SER A 56 -7.34 -12.77 -8.83
N GLN A 57 -7.08 -12.87 -7.53
CA GLN A 57 -8.07 -12.61 -6.47
C GLN A 57 -8.00 -11.14 -5.97
N GLY A 58 -7.22 -10.30 -6.63
CA GLY A 58 -7.02 -8.90 -6.26
C GLY A 58 -6.25 -8.72 -4.96
N ILE A 59 -5.46 -9.70 -4.53
CA ILE A 59 -4.51 -9.59 -3.43
C ILE A 59 -3.18 -9.16 -4.04
N ASN A 60 -2.68 -7.99 -3.64
CA ASN A 60 -1.47 -7.42 -4.21
C ASN A 60 -0.24 -7.93 -3.45
N PRO A 61 0.66 -8.69 -4.08
CA PRO A 61 1.90 -9.12 -3.45
C PRO A 61 2.88 -7.92 -3.33
N ILE A 62 3.58 -7.85 -2.20
CA ILE A 62 4.77 -7.03 -1.99
C ILE A 62 5.92 -8.00 -1.78
N ILE A 63 6.91 -7.97 -2.66
CA ILE A 63 8.07 -8.87 -2.55
C ILE A 63 9.11 -8.25 -1.63
N ASP A 64 9.44 -8.97 -0.56
CA ASP A 64 10.44 -8.57 0.42
C ASP A 64 11.69 -9.46 0.27
N PHE A 65 12.78 -8.87 -0.22
CA PHE A 65 14.07 -9.55 -0.37
C PHE A 65 14.87 -9.63 0.94
N ASP A 66 14.52 -8.83 1.94
CA ASP A 66 15.15 -8.83 3.28
C ASP A 66 16.70 -8.84 3.24
N LEU A 67 17.28 -8.08 2.31
CA LEU A 67 18.72 -8.03 2.11
C LEU A 67 19.39 -7.20 3.22
N GLN A 68 20.58 -7.62 3.61
CA GLN A 68 21.49 -6.77 4.38
C GLN A 68 22.05 -5.65 3.50
N VAL A 69 22.30 -4.48 4.07
CA VAL A 69 22.72 -3.30 3.27
C VAL A 69 24.03 -3.57 2.52
N ASN A 70 24.97 -4.29 3.12
CA ASN A 70 26.25 -4.66 2.50
C ASN A 70 26.22 -6.05 1.86
N THR A 71 25.05 -6.52 1.43
CA THR A 71 24.95 -7.78 0.68
C THR A 71 25.91 -7.81 -0.51
N GLN A 72 26.42 -8.98 -0.85
CA GLN A 72 27.20 -9.19 -2.07
C GLN A 72 26.32 -9.27 -3.33
N VAL A 73 25.00 -9.39 -3.16
CA VAL A 73 24.05 -9.38 -4.27
C VAL A 73 24.15 -8.06 -5.02
N ARG A 74 24.30 -8.12 -6.32
CA ARG A 74 24.30 -6.95 -7.21
C ARG A 74 22.90 -6.75 -7.79
N PRO A 75 22.46 -5.51 -8.02
CA PRO A 75 21.14 -5.23 -8.60
C PRO A 75 20.87 -5.98 -9.91
N GLU A 76 21.90 -6.14 -10.75
CA GLU A 76 21.82 -6.80 -12.05
C GLU A 76 21.46 -8.29 -11.93
N GLU A 77 21.85 -8.93 -10.84
CA GLU A 77 21.54 -10.34 -10.57
C GLU A 77 20.03 -10.56 -10.33
N LEU A 78 19.34 -9.53 -9.85
CA LEU A 78 17.89 -9.59 -9.63
C LEU A 78 17.07 -9.31 -10.90
N ARG A 79 17.67 -8.87 -12.01
CA ARG A 79 16.95 -8.45 -13.21
C ARG A 79 15.93 -9.48 -13.69
N VAL A 80 16.35 -10.76 -13.81
CA VAL A 80 15.47 -11.83 -14.31
C VAL A 80 14.31 -12.08 -13.36
N ILE A 81 14.57 -12.08 -12.05
CA ILE A 81 13.56 -12.30 -11.01
C ILE A 81 12.56 -11.14 -10.99
N LEU A 82 13.04 -9.89 -11.06
CA LEU A 82 12.20 -8.69 -11.07
C LEU A 82 11.32 -8.64 -12.34
N ALA A 83 11.88 -8.98 -13.50
CA ALA A 83 11.12 -9.07 -14.75
C ALA A 83 10.03 -10.14 -14.68
N ALA A 84 10.31 -11.29 -14.08
CA ALA A 84 9.33 -12.34 -13.85
C ALA A 84 8.19 -11.85 -12.94
N TYR A 85 8.51 -11.24 -11.81
CA TYR A 85 7.51 -10.69 -10.89
C TYR A 85 6.63 -9.63 -11.56
N ALA A 86 7.22 -8.69 -12.32
CA ALA A 86 6.45 -7.70 -13.07
C ALA A 86 5.49 -8.34 -14.07
N LYS A 87 5.96 -9.36 -14.80
CA LYS A 87 5.13 -10.13 -15.75
C LYS A 87 3.95 -10.83 -15.05
N TRP A 88 4.13 -11.31 -13.83
CA TRP A 88 3.09 -11.99 -13.05
C TRP A 88 2.16 -11.05 -12.28
N GLY A 89 2.32 -9.72 -12.46
CA GLY A 89 1.44 -8.70 -11.90
C GLY A 89 1.84 -8.15 -10.54
N VAL A 90 3.04 -8.47 -10.04
CA VAL A 90 3.62 -7.77 -8.88
C VAL A 90 3.86 -6.31 -9.25
N LYS A 91 3.62 -5.42 -8.30
CA LYS A 91 3.87 -3.98 -8.46
C LYS A 91 4.93 -3.44 -7.51
N TYR A 92 5.11 -4.05 -6.34
CA TYR A 92 5.89 -3.49 -5.24
C TYR A 92 6.97 -4.44 -4.76
N VAL A 93 8.17 -3.89 -4.51
CA VAL A 93 9.30 -4.63 -3.96
C VAL A 93 9.98 -3.84 -2.84
N VAL A 94 10.46 -4.55 -1.83
CA VAL A 94 11.29 -4.02 -0.73
C VAL A 94 12.62 -4.78 -0.74
N PHE A 95 13.75 -4.07 -0.75
CA PHE A 95 15.06 -4.73 -0.85
C PHE A 95 15.75 -4.93 0.49
N PHE A 96 15.69 -3.94 1.35
CA PHE A 96 16.46 -3.93 2.59
C PHE A 96 15.55 -3.86 3.80
N ARG A 97 16.09 -4.24 4.95
CA ARG A 97 15.38 -4.20 6.23
C ARG A 97 16.15 -3.37 7.24
N SER A 98 15.47 -2.43 7.88
CA SER A 98 15.97 -1.61 9.00
C SER A 98 17.40 -1.07 8.83
N PRO A 99 17.70 -0.34 7.76
CA PRO A 99 19.07 0.12 7.48
C PRO A 99 19.65 1.05 8.56
N ASN A 100 18.83 1.50 9.48
CA ASN A 100 19.21 2.30 10.64
C ASN A 100 19.56 1.43 11.88
N THR A 101 19.74 0.12 11.72
CA THR A 101 20.19 -0.80 12.78
C THR A 101 21.53 -1.44 12.45
N LYS A 102 22.32 -1.75 13.47
CA LYS A 102 23.59 -2.48 13.31
C LYS A 102 23.42 -3.83 12.63
N ALA A 103 22.33 -4.52 12.95
CA ALA A 103 22.01 -5.84 12.40
C ALA A 103 21.81 -5.84 10.88
N ALA A 104 21.48 -4.69 10.27
CA ALA A 104 21.32 -4.56 8.82
C ALA A 104 22.66 -4.46 8.06
N TRP A 105 23.78 -4.32 8.76
CA TRP A 105 25.11 -4.14 8.18
C TRP A 105 25.99 -5.32 8.53
N VAL A 106 26.75 -5.81 7.54
CA VAL A 106 27.65 -6.94 7.72
C VAL A 106 28.98 -6.45 8.30
N ASP A 107 29.57 -7.26 9.18
CA ASP A 107 30.99 -7.22 9.57
C ASP A 107 31.57 -5.83 9.95
N GLY A 108 30.95 -5.18 10.94
CA GLY A 108 31.52 -3.95 11.53
C GLY A 108 31.50 -2.71 10.63
N THR A 109 30.97 -2.82 9.41
CA THR A 109 30.85 -1.68 8.48
C THR A 109 29.90 -0.59 8.96
N TRP A 110 29.10 -0.89 9.97
CA TRP A 110 28.29 0.10 10.68
C TRP A 110 29.12 1.28 11.20
N SER A 111 30.30 1.02 11.74
CA SER A 111 31.17 2.01 12.38
C SER A 111 31.82 2.99 11.40
N ASN A 112 31.77 2.72 10.11
CA ASN A 112 32.33 3.60 9.09
C ASN A 112 31.49 4.88 8.99
N GLY A 113 32.12 6.02 8.75
CA GLY A 113 31.42 7.31 8.57
C GLY A 113 30.38 7.29 7.46
N ASP A 114 29.55 8.32 7.43
CA ASP A 114 28.58 8.59 6.34
C ASP A 114 27.58 7.44 6.08
N LEU A 115 27.08 6.83 7.15
CA LEU A 115 26.20 5.66 7.10
C LEU A 115 24.98 5.88 6.17
N VAL A 116 24.30 7.02 6.28
CA VAL A 116 23.11 7.33 5.48
C VAL A 116 23.45 7.50 4.00
N GLU A 117 24.62 8.09 3.72
CA GLU A 117 25.11 8.27 2.36
C GLU A 117 25.45 6.92 1.72
N ARG A 118 26.18 6.07 2.43
CA ARG A 118 26.52 4.71 1.99
C ARG A 118 25.27 3.85 1.78
N PHE A 119 24.27 3.99 2.65
CA PHE A 119 22.99 3.33 2.44
C PHE A 119 22.35 3.81 1.13
N LEU A 120 22.31 5.12 0.90
CA LEU A 120 21.70 5.71 -0.29
C LEU A 120 22.42 5.24 -1.56
N ASP A 121 23.77 5.18 -1.54
CA ASP A 121 24.57 4.70 -2.65
C ASP A 121 24.28 3.22 -2.97
N ARG A 122 23.88 2.46 -1.96
CA ARG A 122 23.51 1.05 -2.12
C ARG A 122 22.04 0.90 -2.57
N TYR A 123 21.13 1.68 -2.02
CA TYR A 123 19.71 1.58 -2.28
C TYR A 123 19.35 2.02 -3.71
N VAL A 124 19.91 3.10 -4.20
CA VAL A 124 19.55 3.70 -5.48
C VAL A 124 19.74 2.75 -6.67
N PRO A 125 20.83 1.99 -6.81
CA PRO A 125 20.95 1.00 -7.89
C PRO A 125 19.84 -0.07 -7.87
N PHE A 126 19.45 -0.56 -6.69
CA PHE A 126 18.34 -1.51 -6.57
C PHE A 126 17.00 -0.87 -6.92
N MET A 127 16.73 0.34 -6.45
CA MET A 127 15.53 1.11 -6.80
C MET A 127 15.42 1.27 -8.32
N ARG A 128 16.48 1.73 -8.98
CA ARG A 128 16.51 1.90 -10.44
C ARG A 128 16.30 0.58 -11.19
N MET A 129 16.88 -0.51 -10.67
CA MET A 129 16.68 -1.84 -11.27
C MET A 129 15.21 -2.27 -11.20
N ALA A 130 14.51 -2.01 -10.09
CA ALA A 130 13.07 -2.26 -9.98
C ALA A 130 12.28 -1.41 -10.98
N GLU A 131 12.54 -0.11 -11.04
CA GLU A 131 11.88 0.83 -11.96
C GLU A 131 12.06 0.45 -13.43
N GLN A 132 13.27 0.04 -13.82
CA GLN A 132 13.56 -0.45 -15.18
C GLN A 132 12.75 -1.69 -15.56
N ASN A 133 12.31 -2.46 -14.57
CA ASN A 133 11.43 -3.63 -14.77
C ASN A 133 9.93 -3.30 -14.55
N GLY A 134 9.57 -2.01 -14.40
CA GLY A 134 8.18 -1.60 -14.20
C GLY A 134 7.64 -1.83 -12.79
N LEU A 135 8.52 -2.05 -11.80
CA LEU A 135 8.18 -2.23 -10.40
C LEU A 135 8.42 -0.95 -9.60
N VAL A 136 7.67 -0.80 -8.53
CA VAL A 136 7.85 0.29 -7.56
C VAL A 136 8.73 -0.21 -6.42
N SER A 137 9.89 0.42 -6.25
CA SER A 137 10.72 0.18 -5.06
C SER A 137 10.13 0.94 -3.87
N VAL A 138 9.69 0.19 -2.87
CA VAL A 138 9.23 0.76 -1.60
C VAL A 138 10.45 1.00 -0.71
N PHE A 139 10.59 2.22 -0.18
CA PHE A 139 11.64 2.55 0.77
C PHE A 139 11.53 1.62 1.99
N PRO A 140 12.63 0.99 2.42
CA PRO A 140 12.58 -0.05 3.45
C PRO A 140 12.13 0.50 4.81
N PRO A 141 11.49 -0.35 5.64
CA PRO A 141 11.07 0.06 6.97
C PRO A 141 12.29 0.33 7.85
N LEU A 142 12.24 1.42 8.60
CA LEU A 142 13.20 1.71 9.65
C LEU A 142 12.71 1.14 10.99
N GLN A 143 13.67 0.84 11.87
CA GLN A 143 13.38 0.54 13.27
C GLN A 143 13.16 1.86 14.02
N PRO A 144 11.95 2.15 14.54
CA PRO A 144 11.72 3.33 15.37
C PRO A 144 12.62 3.31 16.61
N GLY A 145 13.35 4.41 16.85
CA GLY A 145 14.33 4.47 17.93
C GLY A 145 15.55 3.56 17.76
N GLY A 146 15.85 3.11 16.54
CA GLY A 146 16.96 2.19 16.26
C GLY A 146 18.35 2.72 16.60
N ASP A 147 19.39 1.90 16.34
CA ASP A 147 20.80 2.25 16.66
C ASP A 147 21.24 3.60 16.06
N TYR A 148 20.77 3.90 14.86
CA TYR A 148 20.71 5.26 14.34
C TYR A 148 19.27 5.74 14.45
N TRP A 149 19.04 6.86 15.13
CA TRP A 149 17.70 7.40 15.35
C TRP A 149 16.97 7.61 14.01
N ASP A 150 15.86 6.93 13.81
CA ASP A 150 15.16 6.84 12.53
C ASP A 150 14.72 8.19 11.95
N LEU A 151 14.18 9.11 12.77
CA LEU A 151 13.83 10.47 12.31
C LEU A 151 15.05 11.25 11.85
N SER A 152 16.21 11.10 12.53
CA SER A 152 17.46 11.71 12.13
C SER A 152 18.02 11.08 10.86
N PHE A 153 17.88 9.76 10.72
CA PHE A 153 18.25 9.02 9.51
C PHE A 153 17.47 9.53 8.30
N LEU A 154 16.14 9.60 8.41
CA LEU A 154 15.26 10.10 7.34
C LEU A 154 15.56 11.56 6.99
N LYS A 155 15.72 12.42 7.99
CA LYS A 155 16.07 13.83 7.76
C LYS A 155 17.37 13.98 6.98
N LYS A 156 18.42 13.27 7.38
CA LYS A 156 19.71 13.26 6.69
C LYS A 156 19.58 12.69 5.27
N LEU A 157 18.82 11.60 5.11
CA LEU A 157 18.58 10.98 3.81
C LEU A 157 17.88 11.95 2.85
N PHE A 158 16.82 12.62 3.28
CA PHE A 158 16.11 13.57 2.41
C PHE A 158 16.95 14.80 2.06
N GLN A 159 17.80 15.27 2.98
CA GLN A 159 18.77 16.33 2.68
C GLN A 159 19.77 15.89 1.60
N LEU A 160 20.27 14.65 1.66
CA LEU A 160 21.16 14.08 0.64
C LEU A 160 20.46 13.95 -0.72
N VAL A 161 19.20 13.53 -0.72
CA VAL A 161 18.37 13.45 -1.95
C VAL A 161 18.22 14.82 -2.59
N GLN A 162 17.91 15.86 -1.81
CA GLN A 162 17.80 17.23 -2.33
C GLN A 162 19.14 17.77 -2.87
N GLN A 163 20.27 17.40 -2.25
CA GLN A 163 21.59 17.79 -2.71
C GLN A 163 22.02 17.08 -3.98
N ARG A 164 21.63 15.80 -4.12
CA ARG A 164 21.93 14.96 -5.27
C ARG A 164 20.85 15.13 -6.34
N ARG A 165 20.95 16.16 -7.18
CA ARG A 165 19.99 16.47 -8.25
C ARG A 165 19.62 15.30 -9.18
N SER A 166 20.40 14.22 -9.15
CA SER A 166 20.15 12.98 -9.90
C SER A 166 19.19 12.01 -9.22
N LEU A 167 18.76 12.30 -8.00
CA LEU A 167 17.83 11.51 -7.20
C LEU A 167 16.55 12.30 -7.02
N ASP A 168 15.58 11.99 -7.84
CA ASP A 168 14.22 12.48 -7.68
C ASP A 168 13.33 11.31 -7.29
N PHE A 169 12.84 11.27 -6.04
CA PHE A 169 11.77 10.35 -5.67
C PHE A 169 10.45 10.74 -6.33
N GLY A 170 10.40 11.90 -7.01
CA GLY A 170 9.21 12.42 -7.68
C GLY A 170 8.01 12.51 -6.75
N SER A 171 6.83 12.53 -7.34
CA SER A 171 5.55 12.46 -6.62
C SER A 171 5.21 11.05 -6.10
N ASN A 172 6.08 10.06 -6.34
CA ASN A 172 5.78 8.63 -6.15
C ASN A 172 6.60 7.95 -5.03
N LEU A 173 7.02 8.70 -4.00
CA LEU A 173 7.69 8.07 -2.86
C LEU A 173 6.76 7.11 -2.14
N HIS A 174 7.09 5.81 -2.22
CA HIS A 174 6.45 4.75 -1.45
C HIS A 174 7.35 4.35 -0.29
N MET A 175 6.80 4.26 0.92
CA MET A 175 7.58 3.94 2.11
C MET A 175 6.91 2.83 2.92
N ALA A 176 7.71 1.89 3.37
CA ALA A 176 7.34 0.95 4.43
C ALA A 176 7.63 1.59 5.78
N VAL A 177 6.66 1.54 6.69
CA VAL A 177 6.75 2.14 8.03
C VAL A 177 6.49 1.07 9.08
N SER A 178 7.34 0.99 10.09
CA SER A 178 7.08 0.18 11.27
C SER A 178 6.06 0.89 12.17
N ALA A 179 4.86 0.35 12.25
CA ALA A 179 3.74 0.91 13.02
C ALA A 179 3.21 -0.14 14.01
N GLN A 180 4.05 -0.52 14.96
CA GLN A 180 3.72 -1.44 16.04
C GLN A 180 3.42 -0.67 17.33
N THR A 181 2.71 -1.30 18.25
CA THR A 181 2.35 -0.65 19.52
C THR A 181 3.56 -0.38 20.42
N PHE A 182 4.60 -1.20 20.38
CA PHE A 182 5.74 -1.15 21.31
C PHE A 182 5.31 -1.07 22.78
N SER A 183 4.26 -1.80 23.14
CA SER A 183 3.61 -1.78 24.47
C SER A 183 3.05 -0.41 24.91
N ARG A 184 2.74 0.45 23.96
CA ARG A 184 2.15 1.78 24.20
C ARG A 184 0.68 1.79 23.80
N PRO A 185 -0.14 2.69 24.38
CA PRO A 185 -1.53 2.87 23.99
C PRO A 185 -1.66 3.19 22.50
N LEU A 186 -2.80 2.84 21.89
CA LEU A 186 -3.07 3.12 20.46
C LEU A 186 -3.06 4.62 20.14
N SER A 187 -3.41 5.46 21.12
CA SER A 187 -3.37 6.92 20.97
C SER A 187 -1.97 7.53 21.05
N TRP A 188 -0.94 6.74 21.44
CA TRP A 188 0.39 7.26 21.65
C TRP A 188 0.96 7.92 20.40
N GLY A 189 1.44 9.16 20.56
CA GLY A 189 2.06 9.94 19.48
C GLY A 189 1.11 10.39 18.36
N ALA A 190 -0.21 10.15 18.52
CA ALA A 190 -1.21 10.57 17.54
C ALA A 190 -1.21 12.08 17.33
N GLY A 191 -1.40 12.52 16.05
CA GLY A 191 -1.26 13.92 15.66
C GLY A 191 0.17 14.31 15.30
N GLY A 192 1.14 13.46 15.59
CA GLY A 192 2.54 13.64 15.20
C GLY A 192 3.14 14.97 15.65
N PRO A 193 4.09 15.55 14.88
CA PRO A 193 4.74 16.83 15.23
C PRO A 193 3.83 18.04 15.20
N LEU A 194 2.58 17.91 14.77
CA LEU A 194 1.58 18.99 14.89
C LEU A 194 1.04 19.12 16.31
N GLN A 195 1.05 18.02 17.07
CA GLN A 195 0.56 17.96 18.44
C GLN A 195 1.69 17.85 19.47
N TRP A 196 2.77 17.16 19.11
CA TRP A 196 3.85 16.82 20.02
C TRP A 196 5.17 17.46 19.60
N LYS A 197 6.04 17.74 20.56
CA LYS A 197 7.40 18.19 20.27
C LYS A 197 8.19 17.06 19.61
N MET A 198 9.06 17.41 18.65
CA MET A 198 10.00 16.44 18.08
C MET A 198 10.87 15.85 19.19
N PRO A 199 10.89 14.51 19.32
CA PRO A 199 11.68 13.86 20.37
C PRO A 199 13.17 14.07 20.12
N ARG A 200 13.92 14.19 21.21
CA ARG A 200 15.38 14.26 21.14
C ARG A 200 15.95 12.85 20.94
N PRO A 201 16.88 12.66 20.01
CA PRO A 201 17.51 11.35 19.81
C PRO A 201 18.12 10.80 21.10
N TYR A 202 17.85 9.50 21.36
CA TYR A 202 18.43 8.74 22.48
C TYR A 202 18.14 9.26 23.89
N THR A 203 17.17 10.13 24.06
CA THR A 203 16.73 10.62 25.35
C THR A 203 15.37 10.04 25.73
N LYS A 204 15.12 9.89 27.01
CA LYS A 204 13.77 9.61 27.51
C LYS A 204 12.94 10.88 27.42
N ASN A 205 11.71 10.75 26.99
CA ASN A 205 10.77 11.86 27.03
C ASN A 205 10.39 12.21 28.47
N GLU A 206 10.08 13.47 28.70
CA GLU A 206 9.51 13.92 29.95
C GLU A 206 8.09 13.35 30.13
N ILE A 207 7.60 13.30 31.38
CA ILE A 207 6.24 12.85 31.66
C ILE A 207 5.25 13.79 30.94
N GLY A 208 4.38 13.20 30.11
CA GLY A 208 3.40 13.96 29.31
C GLY A 208 3.89 14.40 27.93
N GLU A 209 5.12 14.06 27.54
CA GLU A 209 5.63 14.22 26.18
C GLU A 209 5.64 12.87 25.48
N GLU A 210 4.82 12.72 24.45
CA GLU A 210 4.78 11.49 23.64
C GLU A 210 5.79 11.60 22.49
N ASP A 211 6.40 10.48 22.14
CA ASP A 211 7.30 10.37 20.99
C ASP A 211 6.64 9.60 19.84
N HIS A 212 7.39 9.40 18.75
CA HIS A 212 6.94 8.72 17.55
C HIS A 212 6.99 7.18 17.66
N ILE A 213 7.56 6.60 18.72
CA ILE A 213 7.72 5.16 18.82
C ILE A 213 6.40 4.53 19.26
N GLY A 214 5.56 4.16 18.32
CA GLY A 214 4.22 3.62 18.55
C GLY A 214 3.52 3.34 17.23
N ILE A 215 2.24 3.01 17.32
CA ILE A 215 1.44 2.69 16.14
C ILE A 215 1.29 3.90 15.19
N ASN A 216 1.40 5.11 15.71
CA ASN A 216 1.27 6.36 14.98
C ASN A 216 2.60 6.91 14.41
N THR A 217 3.68 6.12 14.39
CA THR A 217 4.97 6.47 13.76
C THR A 217 4.79 7.00 12.33
N TRP A 218 3.81 6.50 11.60
CA TRP A 218 3.51 6.90 10.23
C TRP A 218 3.14 8.39 10.09
N GLU A 219 2.50 9.01 11.07
CA GLU A 219 2.16 10.44 11.05
C GLU A 219 3.41 11.32 11.12
N TRP A 220 4.38 10.89 11.91
CA TRP A 220 5.67 11.56 12.05
C TRP A 220 6.50 11.48 10.76
N TYR A 221 6.52 10.30 10.13
CA TYR A 221 7.21 10.11 8.86
C TYR A 221 6.52 10.88 7.73
N HIS A 222 5.19 10.83 7.66
CA HIS A 222 4.41 11.61 6.71
C HIS A 222 4.70 13.12 6.83
N HIS A 223 4.69 13.64 8.06
CA HIS A 223 5.01 15.05 8.33
C HIS A 223 6.44 15.39 7.90
N LEU A 224 7.41 14.53 8.24
CA LEU A 224 8.81 14.74 7.90
C LEU A 224 9.04 14.78 6.38
N VAL A 225 8.44 13.86 5.63
CA VAL A 225 8.50 13.85 4.16
C VAL A 225 7.88 15.13 3.60
N LYS A 226 6.66 15.45 4.04
CA LYS A 226 5.93 16.63 3.55
C LYS A 226 6.67 17.94 3.83
N SER A 227 7.23 18.09 5.03
CA SER A 227 7.95 19.29 5.42
C SER A 227 9.33 19.44 4.75
N THR A 228 9.99 18.30 4.40
CA THR A 228 11.34 18.32 3.83
C THR A 228 11.31 18.31 2.30
N LEU A 229 10.50 17.45 1.71
CA LEU A 229 10.48 17.23 0.24
C LEU A 229 9.28 17.90 -0.45
N ASN A 230 8.31 18.41 0.31
CA ASN A 230 7.04 18.98 -0.20
C ASN A 230 6.22 18.00 -1.06
N ILE A 231 6.30 16.70 -0.76
CA ILE A 231 5.51 15.65 -1.43
C ILE A 231 4.68 14.90 -0.38
N THR A 232 3.62 14.23 -0.83
CA THR A 232 2.80 13.35 0.01
C THR A 232 3.21 11.91 -0.26
N PRO A 233 3.86 11.21 0.70
CA PRO A 233 4.29 9.84 0.49
C PRO A 233 3.09 8.88 0.43
N LYS A 234 3.27 7.76 -0.25
CA LYS A 234 2.38 6.60 -0.15
C LYS A 234 2.98 5.61 0.85
N LEU A 235 2.19 5.22 1.86
CA LEU A 235 2.68 4.49 3.02
C LEU A 235 2.11 3.08 3.07
N PHE A 236 2.96 2.11 3.33
CA PHE A 236 2.58 0.80 3.84
C PHE A 236 2.94 0.76 5.33
N LEU A 237 1.96 0.55 6.21
CA LEU A 237 2.23 0.22 7.60
C LEU A 237 2.74 -1.22 7.62
N PHE A 238 4.05 -1.36 7.39
CA PHE A 238 4.67 -2.60 6.95
C PHE A 238 4.79 -3.64 8.06
N TRP A 239 5.18 -3.22 9.25
CA TRP A 239 5.08 -4.03 10.47
C TRP A 239 4.01 -3.40 11.34
N PHE A 240 2.83 -3.99 11.31
CA PHE A 240 1.66 -3.42 11.91
C PHE A 240 1.10 -4.33 13.02
N GLY A 241 0.54 -3.74 14.07
CA GLY A 241 -0.11 -4.47 15.16
C GLY A 241 0.69 -4.51 16.47
N ALA A 242 0.45 -5.53 17.28
CA ALA A 242 1.12 -5.68 18.57
C ALA A 242 2.61 -5.97 18.39
N SER A 243 3.45 -5.39 19.25
CA SER A 243 4.87 -5.70 19.28
C SER A 243 5.11 -7.02 19.99
N SER A 244 5.83 -7.94 19.35
CA SER A 244 6.20 -9.23 19.91
C SER A 244 7.15 -9.15 21.12
N ILE A 245 7.80 -8.00 21.34
CA ILE A 245 8.83 -7.84 22.37
C ILE A 245 8.23 -7.80 23.77
N TYR A 246 6.97 -7.35 23.92
CA TYR A 246 6.37 -7.08 25.23
C TYR A 246 4.99 -7.68 25.45
N GLN A 247 4.35 -8.28 24.45
CA GLN A 247 3.01 -8.86 24.58
C GLN A 247 2.98 -10.28 24.02
N ASN A 248 2.63 -11.23 24.88
CA ASN A 248 2.50 -12.64 24.51
C ASN A 248 1.16 -12.98 23.85
N THR A 249 0.31 -12.00 23.57
CA THR A 249 -1.00 -12.19 22.95
C THR A 249 -1.30 -11.08 21.97
N LEU A 250 -1.99 -11.43 20.88
CA LEU A 250 -2.63 -10.43 20.03
C LEU A 250 -3.62 -9.65 20.90
N ASP A 251 -3.54 -8.33 20.91
CA ASP A 251 -4.57 -7.52 21.53
C ASP A 251 -5.85 -7.64 20.69
N PRO A 252 -6.94 -8.21 21.23
CA PRO A 252 -8.18 -8.37 20.48
C PRO A 252 -8.80 -7.03 20.03
N SER A 253 -8.43 -5.91 20.70
CA SER A 253 -8.87 -4.57 20.31
C SER A 253 -8.14 -4.07 19.06
N LEU A 254 -7.03 -4.70 18.66
CA LEU A 254 -6.25 -4.40 17.46
C LEU A 254 -6.80 -5.11 16.21
N THR A 255 -8.11 -5.26 16.10
CA THR A 255 -8.74 -5.66 14.84
C THR A 255 -8.55 -4.55 13.80
N PHE A 256 -8.51 -4.91 12.53
CA PHE A 256 -8.44 -3.92 11.46
C PHE A 256 -9.50 -2.83 11.58
N ASP A 257 -10.71 -3.20 12.00
CA ASP A 257 -11.82 -2.27 12.18
C ASP A 257 -11.54 -1.19 13.22
N SER A 258 -11.04 -1.57 14.41
CA SER A 258 -10.75 -0.58 15.47
C SER A 258 -9.62 0.37 15.05
N LEU A 259 -8.64 -0.15 14.32
CA LEU A 259 -7.55 0.65 13.79
C LEU A 259 -8.00 1.50 12.61
N TYR A 260 -8.87 0.99 11.77
CA TYR A 260 -9.46 1.72 10.65
C TYR A 260 -10.35 2.87 11.15
N GLU A 261 -11.15 2.65 12.17
CA GLU A 261 -11.92 3.71 12.83
C GLU A 261 -11.02 4.79 13.42
N GLN A 262 -9.90 4.40 14.03
CA GLN A 262 -8.91 5.33 14.54
C GLN A 262 -8.25 6.15 13.41
N PHE A 263 -7.91 5.54 12.29
CA PHE A 263 -7.37 6.27 11.14
C PHE A 263 -8.39 7.22 10.50
N ASN A 264 -9.64 6.80 10.41
CA ASN A 264 -10.71 7.64 9.84
C ASN A 264 -11.14 8.79 10.78
N SER A 265 -11.00 8.60 12.11
CA SER A 265 -11.30 9.63 13.10
C SER A 265 -10.17 10.66 13.26
N ALA A 266 -8.98 10.37 12.73
CA ALA A 266 -7.89 11.33 12.69
C ALA A 266 -8.32 12.59 11.93
N ARG A 267 -8.12 13.76 12.53
CA ARG A 267 -8.62 15.06 12.03
C ARG A 267 -8.11 15.46 10.64
N ASP A 268 -7.08 14.82 10.15
CA ASP A 268 -6.56 15.01 8.78
C ASP A 268 -6.81 13.75 7.93
N ASN A 269 -7.98 13.67 7.35
CA ASN A 269 -8.38 12.60 6.42
C ASN A 269 -7.38 12.43 5.25
N ARG A 270 -6.63 13.48 4.89
CA ARG A 270 -5.64 13.42 3.81
C ARG A 270 -4.42 12.57 4.17
N ALA A 271 -4.01 12.54 5.44
CA ALA A 271 -2.92 11.68 5.88
C ALA A 271 -3.33 10.20 5.85
N ALA A 272 -4.57 9.87 6.25
CA ALA A 272 -5.12 8.52 6.15
C ALA A 272 -5.21 8.02 4.70
N ASP A 273 -5.51 8.92 3.74
CA ASP A 273 -5.52 8.60 2.31
C ASP A 273 -4.14 8.25 1.73
N SER A 274 -3.08 8.57 2.45
CA SER A 274 -1.72 8.17 2.09
C SER A 274 -1.43 6.70 2.38
N ILE A 275 -2.22 6.03 3.24
CA ILE A 275 -2.01 4.65 3.64
C ILE A 275 -2.58 3.71 2.59
N LEU A 276 -1.71 2.96 1.91
CA LEU A 276 -2.06 1.96 0.92
C LEU A 276 -2.43 0.61 1.56
N GLY A 277 -1.77 0.23 2.64
CA GLY A 277 -2.00 -1.04 3.31
C GLY A 277 -1.51 -1.06 4.74
N CYS A 278 -2.23 -1.82 5.58
CA CYS A 278 -1.87 -2.15 6.96
C CYS A 278 -1.51 -3.64 7.00
N LEU A 279 -0.21 -3.93 7.12
CA LEU A 279 0.36 -5.27 6.91
C LEU A 279 0.70 -5.90 8.26
N PHE A 280 -0.23 -6.68 8.77
CA PHE A 280 -0.08 -7.32 10.07
C PHE A 280 1.06 -8.33 10.11
N TRP A 281 1.76 -8.34 11.19
CA TRP A 281 2.84 -9.27 11.51
C TRP A 281 2.31 -10.36 12.44
N VAL A 282 2.16 -11.64 12.05
CA VAL A 282 2.23 -12.28 10.73
C VAL A 282 0.91 -13.02 10.48
N LEU A 283 0.65 -13.50 9.25
CA LEU A 283 -0.54 -14.29 8.95
C LEU A 283 -0.55 -15.59 9.77
N ALA A 284 0.51 -16.37 9.67
CA ALA A 284 0.64 -17.65 10.38
C ALA A 284 2.10 -17.94 10.74
N SER A 285 2.28 -18.78 11.74
CA SER A 285 3.59 -19.30 12.12
C SER A 285 3.46 -20.72 12.70
N PRO A 286 4.47 -21.58 12.48
CA PRO A 286 4.54 -22.90 13.11
C PRO A 286 4.58 -22.82 14.63
N SER A 287 4.13 -23.89 15.30
CA SER A 287 4.25 -24.01 16.75
C SER A 287 5.71 -23.99 17.18
N GLY A 288 6.01 -23.25 18.26
CA GLY A 288 7.36 -23.06 18.77
C GLY A 288 8.20 -21.98 18.04
N ASP A 289 7.66 -21.34 17.00
CA ASP A 289 8.29 -20.18 16.40
C ASP A 289 8.16 -18.96 17.33
N PRO A 290 9.21 -18.12 17.51
CA PRO A 290 9.15 -16.92 18.35
C PRO A 290 8.02 -15.95 17.98
N ARG A 291 7.51 -16.03 16.75
CA ARG A 291 6.40 -15.21 16.23
C ARG A 291 5.02 -15.84 16.46
N GLU A 292 4.97 -17.02 17.03
CA GLU A 292 3.71 -17.74 17.27
C GLU A 292 2.67 -16.89 18.00
N ASN A 293 3.11 -16.12 18.99
CA ASN A 293 2.23 -15.27 19.80
C ASN A 293 1.65 -14.05 19.05
N THR A 294 2.23 -13.67 17.91
CA THR A 294 1.78 -12.54 17.09
C THR A 294 1.10 -12.97 15.81
N SER A 295 1.03 -14.27 15.51
CA SER A 295 0.38 -14.78 14.32
C SER A 295 -1.15 -14.85 14.50
N TRP A 296 -1.87 -14.57 13.42
CA TRP A 296 -3.33 -14.64 13.39
C TRP A 296 -3.84 -16.09 13.36
N PHE A 297 -3.09 -16.96 12.73
CA PHE A 297 -3.41 -18.39 12.58
C PHE A 297 -2.23 -19.26 13.01
N ASP A 298 -2.52 -20.50 13.33
CA ASP A 298 -1.50 -21.54 13.33
C ASP A 298 -1.17 -21.98 11.91
N ASP A 299 -0.20 -22.87 11.75
CA ASP A 299 0.23 -23.40 10.45
C ASP A 299 -0.79 -24.30 9.75
N GLN A 300 -1.87 -24.69 10.46
CA GLN A 300 -2.99 -25.47 9.94
C GLN A 300 -4.19 -24.59 9.55
N GLY A 301 -4.08 -23.28 9.67
CA GLY A 301 -5.15 -22.32 9.32
C GLY A 301 -6.21 -22.14 10.41
N LYS A 302 -5.97 -22.62 11.64
CA LYS A 302 -6.88 -22.38 12.75
C LYS A 302 -6.65 -20.99 13.34
N PRO A 303 -7.70 -20.16 13.47
CA PRO A 303 -7.61 -18.86 14.12
C PRO A 303 -7.12 -18.99 15.56
N LYS A 304 -6.14 -18.18 15.94
CA LYS A 304 -5.61 -18.16 17.33
C LYS A 304 -6.43 -17.31 18.28
N GLN A 305 -7.27 -16.40 17.75
CA GLN A 305 -8.11 -15.51 18.55
C GLN A 305 -9.56 -15.59 18.09
N PRO A 306 -10.53 -15.64 19.03
CA PRO A 306 -11.96 -15.63 18.69
C PRO A 306 -12.38 -14.39 17.89
N SER A 307 -11.72 -13.26 18.11
CA SER A 307 -11.95 -12.01 17.37
C SER A 307 -11.76 -12.13 15.87
N ILE A 308 -10.90 -13.03 15.40
CA ILE A 308 -10.67 -13.28 13.96
C ILE A 308 -11.93 -13.90 13.33
N ALA A 309 -12.56 -14.86 14.02
CA ALA A 309 -13.81 -15.47 13.57
C ALA A 309 -14.94 -14.45 13.54
N ALA A 310 -15.10 -13.65 14.61
CA ALA A 310 -16.08 -12.59 14.69
C ALA A 310 -15.89 -11.53 13.59
N TYR A 311 -14.65 -11.18 13.29
CA TYR A 311 -14.34 -10.26 12.20
C TYR A 311 -14.74 -10.80 10.83
N LYS A 312 -14.47 -12.07 10.54
CA LYS A 312 -14.92 -12.74 9.30
C LYS A 312 -16.44 -12.74 9.18
N GLU A 313 -17.13 -13.08 10.25
CA GLU A 313 -18.61 -13.08 10.31
C GLU A 313 -19.18 -11.69 10.03
N LYS A 314 -18.63 -10.65 10.64
CA LYS A 314 -19.01 -9.26 10.38
C LYS A 314 -18.84 -8.89 8.90
N LEU A 315 -17.69 -9.25 8.30
CA LEU A 315 -17.43 -9.00 6.87
C LEU A 315 -18.43 -9.75 5.97
N GLU A 316 -18.78 -10.99 6.32
CA GLU A 316 -19.75 -11.77 5.58
C GLU A 316 -21.16 -11.13 5.65
N HIS A 317 -21.56 -10.69 6.83
CA HIS A 317 -22.81 -9.93 7.01
C HIS A 317 -22.84 -8.66 6.17
N THR A 318 -21.75 -7.88 6.19
CA THR A 318 -21.65 -6.66 5.40
C THR A 318 -21.77 -6.97 3.90
N ARG A 319 -21.12 -8.04 3.42
CA ARG A 319 -21.23 -8.47 2.01
C ARG A 319 -22.66 -8.87 1.65
N LYS A 320 -23.33 -9.63 2.52
CA LYS A 320 -24.74 -10.01 2.30
C LYS A 320 -25.64 -8.79 2.25
N GLN A 321 -25.45 -7.81 3.13
CA GLN A 321 -26.21 -6.57 3.13
C GLN A 321 -25.93 -5.70 1.87
N GLU A 322 -24.68 -5.66 1.39
CA GLU A 322 -24.36 -4.97 0.12
C GLU A 322 -25.04 -5.63 -1.09
N VAL A 323 -25.31 -6.94 -1.03
CA VAL A 323 -26.02 -7.68 -2.07
C VAL A 323 -27.56 -7.59 -1.92
N GLU A 324 -28.08 -7.63 -0.68
CA GLU A 324 -29.54 -7.61 -0.41
C GLU A 324 -30.16 -6.21 -0.46
N TYR A 325 -29.40 -5.17 -0.09
CA TYR A 325 -29.87 -3.78 -0.09
C TYR A 325 -28.84 -2.91 -0.80
N PRO A 326 -28.87 -2.83 -2.13
CA PRO A 326 -28.18 -1.76 -2.82
C PRO A 326 -28.76 -0.45 -2.28
N VAL A 327 -27.95 0.30 -1.51
CA VAL A 327 -28.35 1.62 -1.00
C VAL A 327 -28.69 2.47 -2.21
N ALA A 328 -29.96 2.78 -2.36
CA ALA A 328 -30.55 3.39 -3.56
C ALA A 328 -29.87 4.70 -4.03
N GLY A 329 -29.00 5.32 -3.20
CA GLY A 329 -28.18 6.47 -3.57
C GLY A 329 -26.78 6.14 -4.05
N LYS A 330 -26.21 4.95 -3.70
CA LYS A 330 -24.86 4.55 -4.12
C LYS A 330 -24.84 3.60 -5.32
N VAL A 331 -25.93 2.86 -5.56
CA VAL A 331 -26.06 1.98 -6.72
C VAL A 331 -26.08 2.78 -8.02
N ALA A 332 -26.64 3.98 -8.01
CA ALA A 332 -26.61 4.86 -9.18
C ALA A 332 -25.19 5.31 -9.58
N GLU A 333 -24.28 5.50 -8.60
CA GLU A 333 -22.88 5.87 -8.89
C GLU A 333 -22.04 4.69 -9.42
N TRP A 334 -22.37 3.44 -9.01
CA TRP A 334 -21.63 2.24 -9.44
C TRP A 334 -22.09 1.71 -10.80
N MET A 335 -23.37 1.91 -11.14
CA MET A 335 -23.90 1.52 -12.43
C MET A 335 -23.41 2.43 -13.55
N TYR A 336 -23.05 3.67 -13.23
CA TYR A 336 -22.63 4.66 -14.20
C TYR A 336 -21.33 5.35 -13.73
N PRO A 337 -20.15 4.77 -14.03
CA PRO A 337 -18.86 5.34 -13.66
C PRO A 337 -18.60 6.73 -14.29
N ILE A 338 -19.40 7.12 -15.28
CA ILE A 338 -19.35 8.44 -15.93
C ILE A 338 -20.62 9.21 -15.54
N ASP A 339 -20.46 10.35 -14.88
CA ASP A 339 -21.59 11.18 -14.45
C ASP A 339 -22.35 11.78 -15.64
N HIS A 340 -21.62 12.36 -16.59
CA HIS A 340 -22.17 12.94 -17.79
C HIS A 340 -21.24 12.69 -18.98
N TYR A 341 -21.77 12.10 -20.04
CA TYR A 341 -21.03 11.80 -21.27
C TYR A 341 -21.61 12.61 -22.43
N LEU A 342 -20.76 13.32 -23.16
CA LEU A 342 -21.10 13.99 -24.41
C LEU A 342 -20.64 13.11 -25.57
N LEU A 343 -21.58 12.44 -26.20
CA LEU A 343 -21.34 11.59 -27.35
C LEU A 343 -21.30 12.42 -28.62
N LEU A 344 -20.16 12.50 -29.26
CA LEU A 344 -19.94 13.19 -30.53
C LEU A 344 -19.83 12.19 -31.69
N PRO A 345 -20.24 12.55 -32.91
CA PRO A 345 -19.98 11.74 -34.08
C PRO A 345 -18.47 11.73 -34.40
N SER A 346 -17.97 10.57 -34.81
CA SER A 346 -16.61 10.39 -35.29
C SER A 346 -16.62 10.19 -36.79
N TYR A 347 -15.80 10.97 -37.50
CA TYR A 347 -15.59 10.86 -38.93
C TYR A 347 -14.13 10.42 -39.19
N GLU A 348 -13.87 9.78 -40.32
CA GLU A 348 -12.51 9.31 -40.69
C GLU A 348 -11.46 10.42 -40.63
N TRP A 349 -11.87 11.66 -40.85
CA TRP A 349 -11.01 12.86 -40.83
C TRP A 349 -11.07 13.66 -39.52
N GLY A 350 -11.73 13.15 -38.47
CA GLY A 350 -11.82 13.75 -37.15
C GLY A 350 -13.12 14.48 -36.88
N VAL A 351 -13.13 15.36 -35.88
CA VAL A 351 -14.31 16.18 -35.49
C VAL A 351 -14.21 17.54 -36.14
N PRO A 352 -15.28 18.02 -36.84
CA PRO A 352 -15.27 19.34 -37.45
C PRO A 352 -15.06 20.48 -36.41
N GLU A 353 -14.27 21.50 -36.76
CA GLU A 353 -14.04 22.65 -35.87
C GLU A 353 -15.35 23.36 -35.48
N ASN A 354 -16.28 23.51 -36.41
CA ASN A 354 -17.59 24.09 -36.13
C ASN A 354 -18.41 23.28 -35.11
N THR A 355 -18.26 21.96 -35.08
CA THR A 355 -18.89 21.10 -34.05
C THR A 355 -18.30 21.39 -32.68
N LEU A 356 -16.97 21.51 -32.57
CA LEU A 356 -16.30 21.84 -31.32
C LEU A 356 -16.72 23.21 -30.79
N ASP A 357 -16.85 24.22 -31.64
CA ASP A 357 -17.34 25.54 -31.26
C ASP A 357 -18.78 25.54 -30.75
N ARG A 358 -19.63 24.74 -31.36
CA ARG A 358 -21.07 24.64 -30.99
C ARG A 358 -21.26 23.84 -29.69
N VAL A 359 -20.44 22.87 -29.37
CA VAL A 359 -20.51 22.11 -28.09
C VAL A 359 -19.81 22.82 -26.93
N ARG A 360 -18.98 23.84 -27.21
CA ARG A 360 -18.25 24.61 -26.20
C ARG A 360 -19.08 25.12 -25.03
N PRO A 361 -20.32 25.63 -25.22
CA PRO A 361 -21.19 26.00 -24.09
C PRO A 361 -21.46 24.81 -23.16
N ILE A 362 -21.80 23.63 -23.73
CA ILE A 362 -22.07 22.41 -22.96
C ILE A 362 -20.84 21.99 -22.15
N LEU A 363 -19.65 22.10 -22.75
CA LEU A 363 -18.40 21.79 -22.08
C LEU A 363 -18.11 22.71 -20.89
N ARG A 364 -18.44 23.98 -21.04
CA ARG A 364 -18.24 25.00 -20.00
C ARG A 364 -19.23 24.83 -18.85
N ASP A 365 -20.49 24.55 -19.15
CA ASP A 365 -21.57 24.55 -18.15
C ASP A 365 -21.65 23.23 -17.38
N SER A 366 -21.50 22.09 -18.04
CA SER A 366 -21.73 20.76 -17.44
C SER A 366 -20.49 19.89 -17.34
N ARG A 367 -19.36 20.29 -17.93
CA ARG A 367 -18.05 19.58 -17.90
C ARG A 367 -18.16 18.07 -18.14
N PRO A 368 -18.83 17.62 -19.22
CA PRO A 368 -19.02 16.20 -19.48
C PRO A 368 -17.71 15.54 -19.91
N THR A 369 -17.61 14.22 -19.71
CA THR A 369 -16.63 13.39 -20.42
C THR A 369 -16.99 13.39 -21.90
N ILE A 370 -16.06 13.69 -22.78
CA ILE A 370 -16.27 13.68 -24.23
C ILE A 370 -15.80 12.34 -24.79
N GLY A 371 -16.57 11.77 -25.68
CA GLY A 371 -16.17 10.58 -26.41
C GLY A 371 -17.02 10.27 -27.63
N PHE A 372 -16.68 9.20 -28.33
CA PHE A 372 -17.22 8.82 -29.62
C PHE A 372 -17.84 7.41 -29.62
N SER A 373 -17.83 6.75 -28.47
CA SER A 373 -18.25 5.36 -28.33
C SER A 373 -19.61 5.24 -27.68
N LEU A 374 -20.57 4.61 -28.40
CA LEU A 374 -21.86 4.23 -27.83
C LEU A 374 -21.74 3.30 -26.63
N ILE A 375 -20.76 2.38 -26.66
CA ILE A 375 -20.52 1.42 -25.57
C ILE A 375 -20.04 2.14 -24.30
N GLU A 376 -19.17 3.15 -24.46
CA GLU A 376 -18.75 3.97 -23.31
C GLU A 376 -19.90 4.84 -22.78
N ALA A 377 -20.73 5.38 -23.67
CA ALA A 377 -21.90 6.19 -23.31
C ALA A 377 -22.91 5.41 -22.45
N LEU A 378 -23.05 4.08 -22.63
CA LEU A 378 -23.90 3.20 -21.80
C LEU A 378 -23.44 3.15 -20.33
N ASN A 379 -22.19 3.51 -20.03
CA ASN A 379 -21.65 3.56 -18.68
C ASN A 379 -21.83 4.94 -18.02
N ALA A 380 -22.60 5.84 -18.64
CA ALA A 380 -22.84 7.19 -18.13
C ALA A 380 -24.24 7.35 -17.56
N ARG A 381 -24.34 8.02 -16.40
CA ARG A 381 -25.62 8.36 -15.76
C ARG A 381 -26.47 9.29 -16.62
N LYS A 382 -25.84 10.18 -17.37
CA LYS A 382 -26.46 11.13 -18.29
C LYS A 382 -25.67 11.13 -19.59
N VAL A 383 -26.36 10.96 -20.70
CA VAL A 383 -25.76 11.07 -22.04
C VAL A 383 -26.37 12.24 -22.78
N THR A 384 -25.54 13.12 -23.30
CA THR A 384 -25.92 14.12 -24.28
C THR A 384 -25.41 13.70 -25.65
N VAL A 385 -26.32 13.39 -26.55
CA VAL A 385 -25.94 12.97 -27.92
C VAL A 385 -25.94 14.19 -28.83
N TRP A 386 -24.79 14.46 -29.44
CA TRP A 386 -24.65 15.46 -30.49
C TRP A 386 -24.91 14.81 -31.85
N ASN A 387 -26.17 14.75 -32.26
CA ASN A 387 -26.57 14.04 -33.48
C ASN A 387 -26.67 14.97 -34.68
N GLU A 388 -25.53 15.55 -35.07
CA GLU A 388 -25.47 16.38 -36.27
C GLU A 388 -25.42 15.48 -37.52
N ASN A 389 -26.20 15.85 -38.55
CA ASN A 389 -26.37 15.11 -39.81
C ASN A 389 -26.83 13.67 -39.63
N ALA A 390 -27.60 13.36 -38.59
CA ALA A 390 -28.10 12.02 -38.29
C ALA A 390 -26.97 10.95 -38.20
N ALA A 391 -25.85 11.33 -37.62
CA ALA A 391 -24.67 10.48 -37.47
C ALA A 391 -24.95 9.23 -36.59
N PHE A 392 -25.93 9.36 -35.66
CA PHE A 392 -26.42 8.23 -34.85
C PHE A 392 -27.85 7.89 -35.30
N SER A 393 -28.11 6.61 -35.53
CA SER A 393 -29.43 6.12 -35.91
C SER A 393 -30.41 6.19 -34.73
N GLU A 394 -31.73 6.16 -35.02
CA GLU A 394 -32.73 6.05 -33.94
C GLU A 394 -32.53 4.82 -33.07
N LYS A 395 -32.06 3.72 -33.64
CA LYS A 395 -31.73 2.48 -32.91
C LYS A 395 -30.59 2.67 -31.94
N ASP A 396 -29.56 3.45 -32.29
CA ASP A 396 -28.44 3.79 -31.41
C ASP A 396 -28.91 4.67 -30.24
N ILE A 397 -29.81 5.63 -30.53
CA ILE A 397 -30.39 6.52 -29.51
C ILE A 397 -31.28 5.72 -28.56
N ASP A 398 -32.11 4.82 -29.06
CA ASP A 398 -32.98 3.96 -28.25
C ASP A 398 -32.19 3.01 -27.33
N MET A 399 -31.03 2.55 -27.78
CA MET A 399 -30.11 1.75 -26.95
C MET A 399 -29.60 2.54 -25.75
N LEU A 400 -29.40 3.87 -25.86
CA LEU A 400 -28.96 4.73 -24.76
C LEU A 400 -30.10 5.12 -23.79
N ARG A 401 -31.37 4.81 -24.12
CA ARG A 401 -32.57 5.10 -23.30
C ARG A 401 -32.94 3.93 -22.38
N GLN A 402 -32.36 2.76 -22.56
CA GLN A 402 -32.62 1.57 -21.73
C GLN A 402 -31.78 1.62 -20.44
#